data_8c4691b7cbb907b10cd726b0d0ab8193
#
_entry.id   8c4691b7cbb907b10cd726b0d0ab8193
#
_cell.length_a   1.000
_cell.length_b   1.000
_cell.length_c   1.000
_cell.angle_alpha   90.00
_cell.angle_beta   90.00
_cell.angle_gamma   90.00
#
_symmetry.space_group_name_H-M   'P 1'
#
loop_
_entity.id
_entity.type
_entity.pdbx_description
1 polymer ?
#
loop_
_entity_poly.entity_id
_entity_poly.type
_entity_poly.pdbx_seq_one_letter_code
_entity_poly.pdbx_strand_id
1 'polypeptide(L)'
;MLDEATRLALFKEAQSYIYTPKTEVVGTGSRIVRQQCSSFDAFPSLSLYFRLKESFQALMAEQLATVVPYPFTTPLEFNKMVLQKYEPGELGITPHRDGLSAINLVAIFNIAGAGQFSLCADRSGKSSRKIDSTPGRVIFLRAPGFINSLERPFHSITNIKTTRYSFGLRQKA
;
A
#
# COMPACT_ATOMS: atom_id res chain seq x y z
N MET A 1 2.83 13.71 3.66
CA MET A 1 2.56 13.07 4.98
C MET A 1 1.19 13.52 5.44
N LEU A 2 0.41 12.63 6.04
CA LEU A 2 -0.87 13.02 6.67
C LEU A 2 -0.59 13.87 7.90
N ASP A 3 -1.39 14.91 8.11
CA ASP A 3 -1.43 15.60 9.39
C ASP A 3 -2.03 14.70 10.49
N GLU A 4 -1.71 14.99 11.73
CA GLU A 4 -2.05 14.13 12.86
C GLU A 4 -3.56 14.03 13.10
N ALA A 5 -4.30 15.12 12.94
CA ALA A 5 -5.76 15.12 13.14
C ALA A 5 -6.47 14.24 12.11
N THR A 6 -6.12 14.40 10.83
CA THR A 6 -6.62 13.54 9.73
C THR A 6 -6.26 12.08 9.97
N ARG A 7 -5.01 11.81 10.33
CA ARG A 7 -4.54 10.45 10.61
C ARG A 7 -5.32 9.78 11.74
N LEU A 8 -5.56 10.48 12.84
CA LEU A 8 -6.33 9.96 13.98
C LEU A 8 -7.79 9.71 13.63
N ALA A 9 -8.42 10.58 12.83
CA ALA A 9 -9.78 10.38 12.35
C ALA A 9 -9.88 9.13 11.46
N LEU A 10 -8.94 8.95 10.52
CA LEU A 10 -8.84 7.74 9.69
C LEU A 10 -8.61 6.48 10.54
N PHE A 11 -7.76 6.57 11.56
CA PHE A 11 -7.53 5.44 12.47
C PHE A 11 -8.79 5.05 13.23
N LYS A 12 -9.53 6.03 13.77
CA LYS A 12 -10.80 5.78 14.44
C LYS A 12 -11.83 5.10 13.52
N GLU A 13 -11.92 5.55 12.28
CA GLU A 13 -12.80 4.93 11.30
C GLU A 13 -12.33 3.51 10.93
N ALA A 14 -11.01 3.27 10.77
CA ALA A 14 -10.46 1.95 10.52
C ALA A 14 -10.85 0.91 11.59
N GLN A 15 -10.92 1.33 12.85
CA GLN A 15 -11.30 0.44 13.96
C GLN A 15 -12.76 0.00 13.91
N SER A 16 -13.63 0.72 13.20
CA SER A 16 -15.05 0.38 13.06
C SER A 16 -15.36 -0.65 11.96
N TYR A 17 -14.42 -0.95 11.09
CA TYR A 17 -14.63 -1.87 9.98
C TYR A 17 -14.48 -3.34 10.37
N ILE A 18 -15.21 -4.21 9.68
CA ILE A 18 -15.08 -5.66 9.80
C ILE A 18 -14.10 -6.15 8.75
N TYR A 19 -12.99 -6.70 9.19
CA TYR A 19 -11.92 -7.18 8.33
C TYR A 19 -12.07 -8.65 8.00
N THR A 20 -11.82 -9.02 6.75
CA THR A 20 -11.79 -10.39 6.27
C THR A 20 -10.35 -10.92 6.26
N PRO A 21 -10.05 -12.02 6.95
CA PRO A 21 -8.72 -12.63 6.90
C PRO A 21 -8.29 -12.95 5.46
N LYS A 22 -7.03 -12.74 5.14
CA LYS A 22 -6.46 -13.11 3.83
C LYS A 22 -5.98 -14.55 3.84
N THR A 23 -6.03 -15.17 2.67
CA THR A 23 -5.40 -16.49 2.45
C THR A 23 -3.92 -16.43 2.81
N GLU A 24 -3.48 -17.31 3.71
CA GLU A 24 -2.11 -17.27 4.27
C GLU A 24 -1.03 -17.54 3.23
N VAL A 25 -1.34 -18.31 2.18
CA VAL A 25 -0.40 -18.67 1.12
C VAL A 25 -0.99 -18.33 -0.24
N VAL A 26 -0.28 -17.52 -1.00
CA VAL A 26 -0.66 -17.11 -2.36
C VAL A 26 0.45 -17.47 -3.34
N GLY A 27 0.08 -17.96 -4.51
CA GLY A 27 1.03 -18.40 -5.55
C GLY A 27 1.48 -19.84 -5.39
N THR A 28 2.34 -20.31 -6.30
CA THR A 28 2.82 -21.69 -6.35
C THR A 28 4.34 -21.74 -6.62
N GLY A 29 4.98 -22.83 -6.23
CA GLY A 29 6.42 -23.07 -6.46
C GLY A 29 7.28 -21.94 -5.91
N SER A 30 8.19 -21.43 -6.72
CA SER A 30 9.09 -20.33 -6.34
C SER A 30 8.41 -18.97 -6.20
N ARG A 31 7.10 -18.86 -6.52
CA ARG A 31 6.32 -17.61 -6.43
C ARG A 31 5.44 -17.53 -5.18
N ILE A 32 5.60 -18.45 -4.25
CA ILE A 32 4.85 -18.45 -2.99
C ILE A 32 5.10 -17.16 -2.21
N VAL A 33 4.03 -16.55 -1.77
CA VAL A 33 3.99 -15.43 -0.81
C VAL A 33 3.22 -15.92 0.42
N ARG A 34 3.81 -15.78 1.58
CA ARG A 34 3.14 -16.03 2.85
C ARG A 34 2.67 -14.71 3.43
N GLN A 35 1.44 -14.69 3.93
CA GLN A 35 0.87 -13.50 4.54
C GLN A 35 -0.03 -13.85 5.72
N GLN A 36 0.02 -13.02 6.73
CA GLN A 36 -0.90 -13.02 7.86
C GLN A 36 -1.37 -11.59 8.03
N CYS A 37 -2.58 -11.33 7.62
CA CYS A 37 -3.26 -10.04 7.75
C CYS A 37 -4.73 -10.22 7.40
N SER A 38 -5.52 -9.23 7.72
CA SER A 38 -6.90 -9.10 7.26
C SER A 38 -7.08 -7.83 6.43
N SER A 39 -8.15 -7.75 5.66
CA SER A 39 -8.39 -6.59 4.80
C SER A 39 -9.85 -6.18 4.74
N PHE A 40 -10.05 -4.91 4.37
CA PHE A 40 -11.34 -4.31 4.08
C PHE A 40 -11.22 -3.48 2.79
N ASP A 41 -12.22 -3.59 1.88
CA ASP A 41 -12.23 -2.85 0.61
C ASP A 41 -13.62 -2.37 0.15
N ALA A 42 -14.63 -2.51 1.03
CA ALA A 42 -16.02 -2.10 0.76
C ALA A 42 -16.33 -0.70 1.32
N PHE A 43 -15.52 0.30 0.98
CA PHE A 43 -15.65 1.65 1.53
C PHE A 43 -16.95 2.33 1.10
N PRO A 44 -17.75 2.84 2.06
CA PRO A 44 -18.86 3.73 1.73
C PRO A 44 -18.37 5.02 1.05
N SER A 45 -19.16 5.59 0.15
CA SER A 45 -18.81 6.83 -0.56
C SER A 45 -18.58 8.03 0.37
N LEU A 46 -19.16 8.02 1.57
CA LEU A 46 -18.97 9.06 2.58
C LEU A 46 -17.82 8.78 3.56
N SER A 47 -17.09 7.67 3.40
CA SER A 47 -15.98 7.33 4.28
C SER A 47 -14.84 8.34 4.18
N LEU A 48 -14.08 8.51 5.27
CA LEU A 48 -12.86 9.32 5.24
C LEU A 48 -11.81 8.76 4.28
N TYR A 49 -11.78 7.45 4.09
CA TYR A 49 -10.88 6.78 3.15
C TYR A 49 -11.21 7.10 1.69
N PHE A 50 -12.50 7.19 1.35
CA PHE A 50 -12.93 7.64 0.03
C PHE A 50 -12.52 9.10 -0.20
N ARG A 51 -12.77 9.96 0.78
CA ARG A 51 -12.37 11.38 0.74
C ARG A 51 -10.86 11.55 0.63
N LEU A 52 -10.08 10.75 1.38
CA LEU A 52 -8.62 10.75 1.26
C LEU A 52 -8.17 10.35 -0.15
N LYS A 53 -8.77 9.31 -0.74
CA LYS A 53 -8.47 8.88 -2.12
C LYS A 53 -8.75 10.02 -3.10
N GLU A 54 -9.89 10.69 -3.03
CA GLU A 54 -10.26 11.79 -3.93
C GLU A 54 -9.30 12.98 -3.78
N SER A 55 -9.04 13.41 -2.53
CA SER A 55 -8.12 14.52 -2.27
C SER A 55 -6.70 14.22 -2.72
N PHE A 56 -6.25 12.97 -2.51
CA PHE A 56 -4.92 12.54 -2.93
C PHE A 56 -4.83 12.40 -4.45
N GLN A 57 -5.88 11.93 -5.12
CA GLN A 57 -5.97 11.89 -6.58
C GLN A 57 -5.85 13.30 -7.18
N ALA A 58 -6.57 14.27 -6.63
CA ALA A 58 -6.52 15.67 -7.08
C ALA A 58 -5.10 16.26 -6.88
N LEU A 59 -4.50 16.05 -5.71
CA LEU A 59 -3.12 16.47 -5.44
C LEU A 59 -2.12 15.87 -6.43
N MET A 60 -2.22 14.57 -6.70
CA MET A 60 -1.33 13.91 -7.65
C MET A 60 -1.53 14.42 -9.08
N ALA A 61 -2.76 14.69 -9.50
CA ALA A 61 -3.05 15.26 -10.81
C ALA A 61 -2.42 16.65 -10.96
N GLU A 62 -2.57 17.51 -9.95
CA GLU A 62 -1.96 18.85 -9.92
C GLU A 62 -0.42 18.78 -10.00
N GLN A 63 0.21 17.96 -9.16
CA GLN A 63 1.67 17.84 -9.12
C GLN A 63 2.23 17.23 -10.41
N LEU A 64 1.56 16.24 -10.97
CA LEU A 64 2.00 15.59 -12.22
C LEU A 64 1.78 16.45 -13.46
N ALA A 65 0.88 17.42 -13.43
CA ALA A 65 0.68 18.35 -14.55
C ALA A 65 1.94 19.19 -14.87
N THR A 66 2.82 19.36 -13.90
CA THR A 66 4.08 20.11 -14.07
C THR A 66 5.28 19.25 -14.44
N VAL A 67 5.13 17.91 -14.46
CA VAL A 67 6.23 16.98 -14.73
C VAL A 67 6.35 16.68 -16.23
N VAL A 68 7.49 17.05 -16.81
CA VAL A 68 7.77 16.85 -18.24
C VAL A 68 9.09 16.09 -18.40
N PRO A 69 9.12 14.94 -19.10
CA PRO A 69 7.97 14.23 -19.65
C PRO A 69 7.07 13.63 -18.56
N TYR A 70 5.79 13.42 -18.87
CA TYR A 70 4.86 12.77 -17.96
C TYR A 70 5.34 11.35 -17.60
N PRO A 71 5.41 10.96 -16.31
CA PRO A 71 6.15 9.78 -15.90
C PRO A 71 5.41 8.46 -16.07
N PHE A 72 4.14 8.47 -16.47
CA PHE A 72 3.32 7.26 -16.62
C PHE A 72 2.85 7.07 -18.06
N THR A 73 2.61 5.80 -18.43
CA THR A 73 2.10 5.46 -19.77
C THR A 73 0.63 5.86 -19.99
N THR A 74 -0.13 5.98 -18.92
CA THR A 74 -1.53 6.43 -18.92
C THR A 74 -1.75 7.48 -17.83
N PRO A 75 -2.76 8.33 -17.89
CA PRO A 75 -3.12 9.20 -16.78
C PRO A 75 -3.25 8.41 -15.48
N LEU A 76 -2.69 8.95 -14.38
CA LEU A 76 -2.77 8.30 -13.08
C LEU A 76 -4.19 8.39 -12.52
N GLU A 77 -4.80 7.24 -12.23
CA GLU A 77 -6.13 7.14 -11.65
C GLU A 77 -6.19 6.02 -10.60
N PHE A 78 -6.38 6.37 -9.33
CA PHE A 78 -6.55 5.37 -8.28
C PHE A 78 -7.99 4.84 -8.27
N ASN A 79 -8.18 3.65 -8.81
CA ASN A 79 -9.48 2.98 -8.93
C ASN A 79 -9.63 1.74 -8.01
N LYS A 80 -8.61 1.41 -7.22
CA LYS A 80 -8.68 0.35 -6.20
C LYS A 80 -8.15 0.85 -4.86
N MET A 81 -8.95 0.64 -3.83
CA MET A 81 -8.64 0.92 -2.43
C MET A 81 -8.61 -0.38 -1.62
N VAL A 82 -7.71 -0.47 -0.66
CA VAL A 82 -7.69 -1.57 0.31
C VAL A 82 -7.11 -1.07 1.64
N LEU A 83 -7.76 -1.41 2.73
CA LEU A 83 -7.24 -1.23 4.07
C LEU A 83 -6.81 -2.59 4.60
N GLN A 84 -5.57 -2.71 5.05
CA GLN A 84 -5.00 -3.93 5.61
C GLN A 84 -4.76 -3.73 7.09
N LYS A 85 -5.14 -4.71 7.87
CA LYS A 85 -4.92 -4.79 9.31
C LYS A 85 -3.98 -5.94 9.60
N TYR A 86 -2.98 -5.68 10.44
CA TYR A 86 -1.99 -6.64 10.92
C TYR A 86 -2.02 -6.63 12.44
N GLU A 87 -2.11 -7.80 13.06
CA GLU A 87 -2.06 -7.90 14.52
C GLU A 87 -0.62 -8.10 15.03
N PRO A 88 -0.33 -7.72 16.27
CA PRO A 88 0.99 -7.91 16.88
C PRO A 88 1.43 -9.39 16.82
N GLY A 89 2.66 -9.63 16.38
CA GLY A 89 3.21 -10.97 16.25
C GLY A 89 2.86 -11.70 14.95
N GLU A 90 1.94 -11.19 14.14
CA GLU A 90 1.70 -11.76 12.81
C GLU A 90 2.94 -11.66 11.91
N LEU A 91 3.08 -12.63 11.01
CA LEU A 91 4.14 -12.66 10.00
C LEU A 91 4.18 -11.39 9.14
N GLY A 92 3.01 -10.79 8.90
CA GLY A 92 2.85 -9.74 7.91
C GLY A 92 2.81 -10.32 6.50
N ILE A 93 3.60 -9.76 5.56
CA ILE A 93 3.70 -10.27 4.18
C ILE A 93 5.17 -10.44 3.81
N THR A 94 5.54 -11.65 3.41
CA THR A 94 6.90 -11.97 2.95
C THR A 94 7.26 -11.22 1.66
N PRO A 95 8.55 -11.15 1.26
CA PRO A 95 8.97 -10.43 0.07
C PRO A 95 8.17 -10.83 -1.18
N HIS A 96 7.47 -9.86 -1.76
CA HIS A 96 6.59 -10.03 -2.92
C HIS A 96 6.62 -8.80 -3.81
N ARG A 97 6.02 -8.93 -4.98
CA ARG A 97 5.69 -7.84 -5.90
C ARG A 97 4.19 -7.73 -6.01
N ASP A 98 3.67 -6.52 -6.13
CA ASP A 98 2.26 -6.33 -6.49
C ASP A 98 1.94 -7.02 -7.82
N GLY A 99 0.68 -7.40 -8.02
CA GLY A 99 0.22 -8.06 -9.24
C GLY A 99 0.44 -7.19 -10.49
N LEU A 100 0.57 -7.82 -11.66
CA LEU A 100 0.75 -7.13 -12.96
C LEU A 100 -0.40 -6.20 -13.34
N SER A 101 -1.59 -6.44 -12.79
CA SER A 101 -2.74 -5.57 -12.99
C SER A 101 -2.65 -4.23 -12.25
N ALA A 102 -1.70 -4.07 -11.32
CA ALA A 102 -1.40 -2.76 -10.76
C ALA A 102 -0.42 -2.05 -11.69
N ILE A 103 -0.80 -0.86 -12.17
CA ILE A 103 -0.02 -0.07 -13.14
C ILE A 103 0.35 1.29 -12.56
N ASN A 104 1.32 1.95 -13.20
CA ASN A 104 1.81 3.30 -12.90
C ASN A 104 2.38 3.43 -11.48
N LEU A 105 1.53 3.54 -10.47
CA LEU A 105 1.93 3.83 -9.10
C LEU A 105 1.05 3.10 -8.09
N VAL A 106 1.68 2.62 -7.02
CA VAL A 106 1.00 2.18 -5.79
C VAL A 106 1.36 3.15 -4.68
N ALA A 107 0.37 3.65 -3.96
CA ALA A 107 0.57 4.47 -2.76
C ALA A 107 0.08 3.72 -1.52
N ILE A 108 0.92 3.66 -0.48
CA ILE A 108 0.63 2.96 0.78
C ILE A 108 0.77 3.95 1.93
N PHE A 109 -0.34 4.28 2.56
CA PHE A 109 -0.40 5.12 3.75
C PHE A 109 -0.30 4.24 5.00
N ASN A 110 0.64 4.52 5.89
CA ASN A 110 0.58 3.94 7.22
C ASN A 110 -0.32 4.80 8.12
N ILE A 111 -1.49 4.28 8.47
CA ILE A 111 -2.47 4.99 9.28
C ILE A 111 -2.13 4.89 10.76
N ALA A 112 -1.77 3.69 11.23
CA ALA A 112 -1.43 3.44 12.62
C ALA A 112 -0.57 2.20 12.77
N GLY A 113 0.08 2.08 13.93
CA GLY A 113 0.82 0.91 14.35
C GLY A 113 2.23 0.81 13.79
N ALA A 114 3.00 -0.10 14.39
CA ALA A 114 4.41 -0.31 14.12
C ALA A 114 4.66 -1.68 13.46
N GLY A 115 5.44 -1.66 12.40
CA GLY A 115 5.94 -2.83 11.66
C GLY A 115 7.06 -2.39 10.74
N GLN A 116 7.85 -3.34 10.25
CA GLN A 116 8.99 -3.05 9.40
C GLN A 116 8.61 -3.20 7.92
N PHE A 117 8.47 -2.09 7.22
CA PHE A 117 8.38 -2.08 5.75
C PHE A 117 9.79 -2.10 5.16
N SER A 118 10.03 -2.97 4.18
CA SER A 118 11.34 -3.11 3.53
C SER A 118 11.21 -3.24 2.03
N LEU A 119 12.12 -2.60 1.30
CA LEU A 119 12.41 -2.93 -0.10
C LEU A 119 13.43 -4.06 -0.11
N CYS A 120 13.19 -5.08 -0.92
CA CYS A 120 14.02 -6.27 -1.03
C CYS A 120 14.62 -6.36 -2.44
N ALA A 121 15.86 -6.88 -2.55
CA ALA A 121 16.47 -7.14 -3.85
C ALA A 121 15.71 -8.24 -4.59
N ASP A 122 15.31 -9.27 -3.85
CA ASP A 122 14.60 -10.43 -4.37
C ASP A 122 13.62 -11.01 -3.33
N ARG A 123 13.05 -12.17 -3.66
CA ARG A 123 12.10 -12.89 -2.82
C ARG A 123 12.70 -13.48 -1.55
N SER A 124 14.02 -13.67 -1.48
CA SER A 124 14.68 -14.19 -0.27
C SER A 124 14.67 -13.21 0.89
N GLY A 125 14.56 -11.91 0.59
CA GLY A 125 14.63 -10.84 1.59
C GLY A 125 16.02 -10.62 2.19
N LYS A 126 17.07 -11.34 1.74
CA LYS A 126 18.41 -11.25 2.32
C LYS A 126 19.04 -9.87 2.18
N SER A 127 18.84 -9.22 1.04
CA SER A 127 19.30 -7.85 0.80
C SER A 127 18.11 -6.90 0.84
N SER A 128 17.74 -6.47 2.04
CA SER A 128 16.60 -5.59 2.24
C SER A 128 17.00 -4.26 2.85
N ARG A 129 16.35 -3.19 2.42
CA ARG A 129 16.48 -1.86 2.97
C ARG A 129 15.18 -1.46 3.67
N LYS A 130 15.27 -1.12 4.93
CA LYS A 130 14.13 -0.57 5.69
C LYS A 130 13.71 0.77 5.12
N ILE A 131 12.41 0.96 5.02
CA ILE A 131 11.79 2.22 4.59
C ILE A 131 11.04 2.79 5.79
N ASP A 132 11.16 4.09 6.00
CA ASP A 132 10.38 4.79 7.03
C ASP A 132 8.89 4.65 6.71
N SER A 133 8.23 3.90 7.56
CA SER A 133 6.79 3.65 7.49
C SER A 133 6.12 3.99 8.82
N THR A 134 6.62 5.01 9.52
CA THR A 134 5.94 5.53 10.72
C THR A 134 4.53 6.02 10.38
N PRO A 135 3.59 6.03 11.35
CA PRO A 135 2.23 6.51 11.11
C PRO A 135 2.22 7.92 10.48
N GLY A 136 1.36 8.11 9.47
CA GLY A 136 1.26 9.33 8.68
C GLY A 136 2.14 9.33 7.42
N ARG A 137 3.12 8.45 7.28
CA ARG A 137 3.95 8.34 6.07
C ARG A 137 3.19 7.71 4.91
N VAL A 138 3.55 8.15 3.70
CA VAL A 138 3.11 7.56 2.43
C VAL A 138 4.33 6.95 1.74
N ILE A 139 4.22 5.70 1.34
CA ILE A 139 5.23 4.97 0.57
C ILE A 139 4.73 4.85 -0.86
N PHE A 140 5.56 5.23 -1.81
CA PHE A 140 5.31 5.03 -3.23
C PHE A 140 6.10 3.83 -3.75
N LEU A 141 5.40 2.95 -4.46
CA LEU A 141 6.02 1.86 -5.19
C LEU A 141 5.70 2.03 -6.68
N ARG A 142 6.75 1.99 -7.51
CA ARG A 142 6.54 1.97 -8.95
C ARG A 142 5.86 0.68 -9.39
N ALA A 143 5.06 0.79 -10.43
CA ALA A 143 4.37 -0.32 -11.07
C ALA A 143 4.60 -0.25 -12.59
N PRO A 144 4.26 -1.29 -13.37
CA PRO A 144 4.34 -1.25 -14.82
C PRO A 144 3.72 0.03 -15.40
N GLY A 145 4.44 0.72 -16.28
CA GLY A 145 4.02 2.02 -16.82
C GLY A 145 4.72 3.23 -16.22
N PHE A 146 5.43 3.09 -15.11
CA PHE A 146 6.28 4.15 -14.58
C PHE A 146 7.57 4.27 -15.40
N ILE A 147 7.78 5.42 -16.06
CA ILE A 147 8.94 5.70 -16.96
C ILE A 147 9.14 4.56 -17.98
N ASN A 148 8.04 4.13 -18.61
CA ASN A 148 8.03 3.04 -19.60
C ASN A 148 8.66 1.71 -19.12
N SER A 149 8.77 1.50 -17.82
CA SER A 149 9.35 0.31 -17.21
C SER A 149 8.27 -0.69 -16.80
N LEU A 150 8.60 -1.99 -16.85
CA LEU A 150 7.78 -3.08 -16.29
C LEU A 150 8.22 -3.46 -14.87
N GLU A 151 9.17 -2.75 -14.31
CA GLU A 151 9.73 -3.07 -13.00
C GLU A 151 8.72 -2.85 -11.87
N ARG A 152 8.73 -3.81 -10.96
CA ARG A 152 7.98 -3.83 -9.71
C ARG A 152 8.94 -4.16 -8.58
N PRO A 153 9.13 -3.32 -7.58
CA PRO A 153 10.04 -3.60 -6.49
C PRO A 153 9.53 -4.76 -5.62
N PHE A 154 10.41 -5.66 -5.22
CA PHE A 154 10.12 -6.56 -4.12
C PHE A 154 10.04 -5.76 -2.83
N HIS A 155 9.00 -6.03 -2.05
CA HIS A 155 8.80 -5.39 -0.75
C HIS A 155 8.14 -6.35 0.22
N SER A 156 8.29 -6.07 1.51
CA SER A 156 7.72 -6.85 2.59
C SER A 156 7.24 -5.95 3.73
N ILE A 157 6.32 -6.46 4.51
CA ILE A 157 5.95 -5.90 5.81
C ILE A 157 6.02 -7.02 6.84
N THR A 158 6.84 -6.86 7.86
CA THR A 158 7.15 -7.88 8.87
C THR A 158 7.35 -7.22 10.23
N ASN A 159 7.63 -8.04 11.25
CA ASN A 159 7.92 -7.55 12.60
C ASN A 159 6.85 -6.58 13.12
N ILE A 160 5.61 -7.04 13.07
CA ILE A 160 4.46 -6.27 13.54
C ILE A 160 4.49 -6.19 15.06
N LYS A 161 4.70 -4.99 15.59
CA LYS A 161 4.86 -4.77 17.04
C LYS A 161 3.57 -4.32 17.72
N THR A 162 2.76 -3.56 17.01
CA THR A 162 1.45 -3.10 17.47
C THR A 162 0.46 -3.25 16.32
N THR A 163 -0.84 -3.34 16.60
CA THR A 163 -1.86 -3.45 15.55
C THR A 163 -1.64 -2.35 14.51
N ARG A 164 -1.38 -2.76 13.26
CA ARG A 164 -1.02 -1.87 12.17
C ARG A 164 -2.14 -1.78 11.15
N TYR A 165 -2.44 -0.56 10.73
CA TYR A 165 -3.39 -0.28 9.66
C TYR A 165 -2.67 0.41 8.50
N SER A 166 -2.73 -0.19 7.31
CA SER A 166 -2.13 0.36 6.09
C SER A 166 -3.20 0.50 5.00
N PHE A 167 -3.35 1.71 4.47
CA PHE A 167 -4.28 1.99 3.39
C PHE A 167 -3.54 2.05 2.06
N GLY A 168 -3.90 1.19 1.13
CA GLY A 168 -3.29 1.09 -0.19
C GLY A 168 -4.19 1.60 -1.30
N LEU A 169 -3.64 2.46 -2.15
CA LEU A 169 -4.24 2.92 -3.41
C LEU A 169 -3.50 2.31 -4.59
N ARG A 170 -4.24 1.86 -5.59
CA ARG A 170 -3.69 1.30 -6.83
C ARG A 170 -4.50 1.77 -8.02
N GLN A 171 -3.82 1.95 -9.14
CA GLN A 171 -4.45 1.95 -10.45
C GLN A 171 -4.45 0.52 -10.97
N LYS A 172 -5.61 0.02 -11.34
CA LYS A 172 -5.79 -1.27 -11.99
C LYS A 172 -6.06 -1.06 -13.48
N ALA A 173 -5.33 -1.81 -14.31
CA ALA A 173 -5.57 -1.90 -15.75
C ALA A 173 -6.88 -2.64 -16.03
#